data_0e8a0e7e92d0529c86b6cd388401e8e3
#
_entry.id   0e8a0e7e92d0529c86b6cd388401e8e3
#
_cell.length_a   1.000
_cell.length_b   1.000
_cell.length_c   1.000
_cell.angle_alpha   90.00
_cell.angle_beta   90.00
_cell.angle_gamma   90.00
#
_symmetry.space_group_name_H-M   'P 1'
#
loop_
_entity.id
_entity.type
_entity.pdbx_description
1 polymer ?
#
loop_
_entity_poly.entity_id
_entity_poly.type
_entity_poly.pdbx_seq_one_letter_code
_entity_poly.pdbx_strand_id
1 'polypeptide(L)'
;MDAKDYCNSMAAELTAWKAKLFDVIARTDKMGTAEKDKTWTYFNEMKIVIQDLEDKIGSLRTECPSDWSPQKKEIEDAHVDMRSKYEETLDFIGKASPMSVPG
;
A
#
# COMPACT_ATOMS: atom_id res chain seq x y z
N MET A 1 -21.79 9.78 4.53
CA MET A 1 -20.39 10.25 4.67
C MET A 1 -20.09 11.20 3.53
N ASP A 2 -19.61 12.38 3.81
CA ASP A 2 -19.24 13.28 2.74
C ASP A 2 -17.81 12.99 2.24
N ALA A 3 -17.43 13.61 1.13
CA ALA A 3 -16.14 13.35 0.51
C ALA A 3 -14.98 13.73 1.42
N LYS A 4 -15.13 14.79 2.21
CA LYS A 4 -14.07 15.22 3.11
C LYS A 4 -13.79 14.18 4.19
N ASP A 5 -14.83 13.65 4.81
CA ASP A 5 -14.70 12.63 5.84
C ASP A 5 -14.12 11.35 5.25
N TYR A 6 -14.55 10.98 4.06
CA TYR A 6 -14.01 9.83 3.35
C TYR A 6 -12.52 9.99 3.08
N CYS A 7 -12.11 11.15 2.55
CA CYS A 7 -10.70 11.43 2.27
C CYS A 7 -9.85 11.41 3.54
N ASN A 8 -10.37 11.94 4.64
CA ASN A 8 -9.65 11.92 5.91
C ASN A 8 -9.45 10.49 6.41
N SER A 9 -10.48 9.65 6.29
CA SER A 9 -10.38 8.24 6.68
C SER A 9 -9.36 7.50 5.81
N MET A 10 -9.40 7.72 4.50
CA MET A 10 -8.48 7.05 3.59
C MET A 10 -7.04 7.53 3.77
N ALA A 11 -6.85 8.81 4.07
CA ALA A 11 -5.52 9.33 4.36
C ALA A 11 -4.94 8.68 5.62
N ALA A 12 -5.76 8.48 6.64
CA ALA A 12 -5.32 7.79 7.85
C ALA A 12 -4.95 6.33 7.56
N GLU A 13 -5.75 5.63 6.79
CA GLU A 13 -5.42 4.26 6.38
C GLU A 13 -4.14 4.20 5.57
N LEU A 14 -3.94 5.17 4.67
CA LEU A 14 -2.73 5.22 3.85
C LEU A 14 -1.49 5.42 4.71
N THR A 15 -1.58 6.25 5.74
CA THR A 15 -0.48 6.43 6.70
C THR A 15 -0.15 5.11 7.37
N ALA A 16 -1.15 4.35 7.78
CA ALA A 16 -0.95 3.04 8.39
C ALA A 16 -0.28 2.07 7.41
N TRP A 17 -0.67 2.08 6.13
CA TRP A 17 -0.07 1.23 5.12
C TRP A 17 1.38 1.59 4.85
N LYS A 18 1.71 2.89 4.85
CA LYS A 18 3.11 3.33 4.73
C LYS A 18 3.97 2.79 5.86
N ALA A 19 3.44 2.82 7.08
CA ALA A 19 4.15 2.27 8.23
C ALA A 19 4.38 0.77 8.08
N LYS A 20 3.39 0.04 7.59
CA LYS A 20 3.53 -1.40 7.32
C LYS A 20 4.58 -1.66 6.24
N LEU A 21 4.63 -0.82 5.21
CA LEU A 21 5.64 -0.96 4.17
C LEU A 21 7.05 -0.78 4.73
N PHE A 22 7.26 0.23 5.56
CA PHE A 22 8.57 0.44 6.19
C PHE A 22 8.97 -0.73 7.08
N ASP A 23 8.02 -1.31 7.81
CA ASP A 23 8.28 -2.48 8.63
C ASP A 23 8.73 -3.67 7.79
N VAL A 24 8.09 -3.89 6.66
CA VAL A 24 8.45 -4.95 5.72
C VAL A 24 9.84 -4.70 5.14
N ILE A 25 10.14 -3.46 4.77
CA ILE A 25 11.48 -3.10 4.27
C ILE A 25 12.56 -3.44 5.31
N ALA A 26 12.29 -3.13 6.57
CA ALA A 26 13.25 -3.44 7.64
C ALA A 26 13.52 -4.93 7.75
N ARG A 27 12.52 -5.76 7.50
CA ARG A 27 12.70 -7.23 7.55
C ARG A 27 13.61 -7.73 6.43
N THR A 28 13.65 -7.04 5.30
CA THR A 28 14.46 -7.50 4.17
C THR A 28 15.95 -7.34 4.39
N ASP A 29 16.36 -6.54 5.36
CA ASP A 29 17.78 -6.36 5.65
C ASP A 29 18.45 -7.67 6.08
N LYS A 30 17.67 -8.63 6.49
CA LYS A 30 18.15 -9.94 6.93
C LYS A 30 18.17 -10.97 5.82
N MET A 31 17.77 -10.59 4.62
CA MET A 31 17.65 -11.51 3.49
C MET A 31 18.93 -11.51 2.65
N GLY A 32 19.12 -12.56 1.87
CA GLY A 32 20.21 -12.62 0.91
C GLY A 32 19.99 -11.62 -0.23
N THR A 33 21.05 -11.36 -0.99
CA THR A 33 21.04 -10.34 -2.05
C THR A 33 19.99 -10.60 -3.12
N ALA A 34 19.88 -11.84 -3.58
CA ALA A 34 18.93 -12.17 -4.63
C ALA A 34 17.49 -11.97 -4.18
N GLU A 35 17.20 -12.36 -2.96
CA GLU A 35 15.87 -12.19 -2.38
C GLU A 35 15.55 -10.72 -2.14
N LYS A 36 16.55 -9.94 -1.72
CA LYS A 36 16.36 -8.49 -1.57
C LYS A 36 16.00 -7.84 -2.89
N ASP A 37 16.67 -8.20 -3.97
CA ASP A 37 16.39 -7.61 -5.28
C ASP A 37 14.94 -7.87 -5.71
N LYS A 38 14.46 -9.08 -5.51
CA LYS A 38 13.08 -9.42 -5.82
C LYS A 38 12.11 -8.66 -4.92
N THR A 39 12.41 -8.56 -3.63
CA THR A 39 11.58 -7.84 -2.68
C THR A 39 11.51 -6.36 -3.03
N TRP A 40 12.61 -5.78 -3.50
CA TRP A 40 12.59 -4.37 -3.92
C TRP A 40 11.65 -4.13 -5.10
N THR A 41 11.49 -5.13 -5.99
CA THR A 41 10.50 -5.02 -7.06
C THR A 41 9.09 -4.89 -6.49
N TYR A 42 8.76 -5.72 -5.50
CA TYR A 42 7.46 -5.62 -4.82
C TYR A 42 7.29 -4.27 -4.13
N PHE A 43 8.33 -3.79 -3.46
CA PHE A 43 8.26 -2.49 -2.78
C PHE A 43 8.03 -1.36 -3.76
N ASN A 44 8.70 -1.38 -4.89
CA ASN A 44 8.52 -0.34 -5.90
C ASN A 44 7.10 -0.35 -6.44
N GLU A 45 6.52 -1.52 -6.67
CA GLU A 45 5.14 -1.64 -7.09
C GLU A 45 4.19 -1.08 -6.03
N MET A 46 4.42 -1.38 -4.77
CA MET A 46 3.61 -0.84 -3.68
C MET A 46 3.74 0.67 -3.58
N LYS A 47 4.96 1.21 -3.73
CA LYS A 47 5.16 2.66 -3.70
C LYS A 47 4.38 3.36 -4.79
N ILE A 48 4.34 2.78 -5.98
CA ILE A 48 3.59 3.34 -7.11
C ILE A 48 2.10 3.36 -6.78
N VAL A 49 1.57 2.27 -6.24
CA VAL A 49 0.15 2.20 -5.88
C VAL A 49 -0.18 3.19 -4.77
N ILE A 50 0.69 3.30 -3.77
CA ILE A 50 0.49 4.24 -2.66
C ILE A 50 0.50 5.68 -3.18
N GLN A 51 1.43 6.01 -4.08
CA GLN A 51 1.49 7.35 -4.67
C GLN A 51 0.23 7.66 -5.48
N ASP A 52 -0.25 6.69 -6.25
CA ASP A 52 -1.48 6.83 -7.01
C ASP A 52 -2.67 7.07 -6.08
N LEU A 53 -2.74 6.35 -4.97
CA LEU A 53 -3.77 6.57 -3.96
C LEU A 53 -3.70 7.97 -3.36
N GLU A 54 -2.50 8.44 -3.01
CA GLU A 54 -2.34 9.79 -2.48
C GLU A 54 -2.83 10.84 -3.47
N ASP A 55 -2.50 10.66 -4.74
CA ASP A 55 -2.91 11.60 -5.78
C ASP A 55 -4.43 11.60 -5.95
N LYS A 56 -5.05 10.44 -5.94
CA LYS A 56 -6.50 10.33 -6.08
C LYS A 56 -7.22 10.94 -4.87
N ILE A 57 -6.73 10.68 -3.68
CA ILE A 57 -7.31 11.25 -2.46
C ILE A 57 -7.15 12.77 -2.47
N GLY A 58 -5.97 13.26 -2.85
CA GLY A 58 -5.71 14.69 -2.93
C GLY A 58 -6.59 15.38 -3.95
N SER A 59 -6.79 14.77 -5.12
CA SER A 59 -7.66 15.32 -6.14
C SER A 59 -9.10 15.41 -5.67
N LEU A 60 -9.60 14.37 -5.01
CA LEU A 60 -10.96 14.37 -4.50
C LEU A 60 -11.13 15.43 -3.41
N ARG A 61 -10.11 15.65 -2.60
CA ARG A 61 -10.16 16.64 -1.52
C ARG A 61 -10.23 18.07 -2.06
N THR A 62 -9.49 18.35 -3.14
CA THR A 62 -9.41 19.71 -3.68
C THR A 62 -10.46 20.00 -4.74
N GLU A 63 -10.85 19.00 -5.53
CA GLU A 63 -11.80 19.18 -6.61
C GLU A 63 -12.88 18.13 -6.53
N CYS A 64 -13.70 18.23 -5.49
CA CYS A 64 -14.77 17.26 -5.28
C CYS A 64 -15.96 17.55 -6.19
N PRO A 65 -16.28 16.67 -7.14
CA PRO A 65 -17.47 16.84 -7.96
C PRO A 65 -18.74 16.56 -7.15
N SER A 66 -19.88 16.98 -7.69
CA SER A 66 -21.15 16.74 -7.01
C SER A 66 -21.42 15.24 -6.85
N ASP A 67 -21.09 14.46 -7.86
CA ASP A 67 -21.14 13.01 -7.76
C ASP A 67 -19.71 12.49 -7.77
N TRP A 68 -19.24 12.07 -6.62
CA TRP A 68 -17.88 11.56 -6.47
C TRP A 68 -17.80 10.02 -6.38
N SER A 69 -18.89 9.35 -6.75
CA SER A 69 -18.92 7.88 -6.75
C SER A 69 -17.84 7.25 -7.62
N PRO A 70 -17.54 7.76 -8.84
CA PRO A 70 -16.46 7.19 -9.62
C PRO A 70 -15.09 7.32 -8.94
N GLN A 71 -14.83 8.44 -8.30
CA GLN A 71 -13.57 8.67 -7.60
C GLN A 71 -13.44 7.75 -6.39
N LYS A 72 -14.54 7.56 -5.66
CA LYS A 72 -14.58 6.64 -4.53
C LYS A 72 -14.23 5.23 -4.99
N LYS A 73 -14.82 4.79 -6.10
CA LYS A 73 -14.56 3.47 -6.64
C LYS A 73 -13.09 3.30 -7.02
N GLU A 74 -12.50 4.30 -7.68
CA GLU A 74 -11.09 4.26 -8.04
C GLU A 74 -10.18 4.14 -6.82
N ILE A 75 -10.49 4.89 -5.76
CA ILE A 75 -9.72 4.84 -4.52
C ILE A 75 -9.84 3.46 -3.87
N GLU A 76 -11.04 2.92 -3.81
CA GLU A 76 -11.28 1.61 -3.21
C GLU A 76 -10.60 0.50 -4.00
N ASP A 77 -10.63 0.56 -5.33
CA ASP A 77 -9.96 -0.42 -6.19
C ASP A 77 -8.45 -0.36 -5.99
N ALA A 78 -7.88 0.85 -5.90
CA ALA A 78 -6.45 1.01 -5.66
C ALA A 78 -6.06 0.51 -4.27
N HIS A 79 -6.93 0.68 -3.28
CA HIS A 79 -6.69 0.20 -1.93
C HIS A 79 -6.66 -1.34 -1.90
N VAL A 80 -7.57 -1.98 -2.63
CA VAL A 80 -7.59 -3.44 -2.75
C VAL A 80 -6.31 -3.93 -3.42
N ASP A 81 -5.88 -3.25 -4.49
CA ASP A 81 -4.65 -3.60 -5.19
C ASP A 81 -3.43 -3.47 -4.27
N MET A 82 -3.38 -2.42 -3.48
CA MET A 82 -2.30 -2.21 -2.52
C MET A 82 -2.25 -3.33 -1.49
N ARG A 83 -3.40 -3.72 -0.96
CA ARG A 83 -3.48 -4.82 0.00
C ARG A 83 -3.00 -6.13 -0.61
N SER A 84 -3.43 -6.41 -1.84
CA SER A 84 -3.03 -7.61 -2.55
C SER A 84 -1.51 -7.67 -2.73
N LYS A 85 -0.91 -6.56 -3.13
CA LYS A 85 0.54 -6.48 -3.32
C LYS A 85 1.29 -6.63 -1.99
N TYR A 86 0.74 -6.07 -0.92
CA TYR A 86 1.31 -6.22 0.41
C TYR A 86 1.31 -7.71 0.84
N GLU A 87 0.19 -8.39 0.63
CA GLU A 87 0.08 -9.81 0.96
C GLU A 87 1.03 -10.67 0.13
N GLU A 88 1.18 -10.37 -1.16
CA GLU A 88 2.14 -11.05 -2.02
C GLU A 88 3.56 -10.85 -1.52
N THR A 89 3.87 -9.62 -1.09
CA THR A 89 5.20 -9.30 -0.58
C THR A 89 5.49 -10.07 0.71
N LEU A 90 4.54 -10.13 1.62
CA LEU A 90 4.70 -10.89 2.86
C LEU A 90 4.86 -12.38 2.59
N ASP A 91 4.10 -12.90 1.64
CA ASP A 91 4.20 -14.31 1.27
C ASP A 91 5.59 -14.61 0.71
N PHE A 92 6.10 -13.75 -0.16
CA PHE A 92 7.43 -13.90 -0.70
C PHE A 92 8.50 -13.87 0.39
N ILE A 93 8.40 -12.90 1.30
CA ILE A 93 9.37 -12.76 2.40
C ILE A 93 9.32 -13.99 3.31
N GLY A 94 8.14 -14.50 3.59
CA GLY A 94 7.98 -15.69 4.41
C GLY A 94 8.64 -16.92 3.79
N LYS A 95 8.58 -17.04 2.47
CA LYS A 95 9.21 -18.15 1.76
C LYS A 95 10.70 -17.99 1.64
N ALA A 96 11.18 -16.77 1.49
CA ALA A 96 12.60 -16.49 1.31
C ALA A 96 13.38 -16.47 2.61
N SER A 97 12.69 -16.36 3.73
CA SER A 97 13.31 -16.24 5.04
C SER A 97 12.79 -17.35 5.96
N PRO A 98 13.37 -18.53 5.90
CA PRO A 98 12.89 -19.65 6.69
C PRO A 98 13.00 -19.44 8.19
N MET A 99 13.80 -18.50 8.59
CA MET A 99 13.95 -18.18 10.01
C MET A 99 12.80 -17.39 10.56
N SER A 100 11.94 -16.98 9.72
CA SER A 100 10.89 -16.09 10.14
C SER A 100 9.72 -16.80 10.71
N VAL A 101 9.89 -17.98 11.06
CA VAL A 101 8.75 -18.61 11.50
C VAL A 101 8.65 -18.55 12.90
N PRO A 102 8.29 -17.76 13.57
CA PRO A 102 7.86 -18.02 14.86
C PRO A 102 6.51 -18.55 14.76
N GLY A 103 6.31 -19.54 14.94
CA GLY A 103 4.98 -20.00 15.12
C GLY A 103 3.91 -18.99 15.25
#